data_8f3fb617dd86fe833f573719c200acad
#
_entry.id   8f3fb617dd86fe833f573719c200acad
#
_cell.length_a   1.000
_cell.length_b   1.000
_cell.length_c   1.000
_cell.angle_alpha   90.00
_cell.angle_beta   90.00
_cell.angle_gamma   90.00
#
_symmetry.space_group_name_H-M   'P 1'
#
loop_
_entity.id
_entity.type
_entity.pdbx_description
1 polymer ?
#
loop_
_entity_poly.entity_id
_entity_poly.type
_entity_poly.pdbx_seq_one_letter_code
_entity_poly.pdbx_strand_id
1 'polypeptide(L)'
;MKFAIAQLNPTIGDLTHNAQQVLEAARQADRLGAQVLVTTELVLCGYPPRDLLLRPGFIQAMADTLEALARDLPPHLAVLVGYAAANPKARYSGEKPLFNSTALLQGGRVQQVFHKQLLPTYDVFDENRYFAAGQGPSSFTLPCGDWGIRVGVTICEDLWNDEEFWGGRSYPRNPIADLASEGVDIVVNLSASPYSVNKAQLRAAMLAHSATRFRCPILYVNQVGANDDLIFDGTSMAFNRQGDLVARLPAFEAGLAIVEYDPVGHDLCPAALAPLPSDENEALWSALVLGVRDYTHKCGFSKAVIGLSGGIDSALVAAIAAAALGPDQVLGVLMPSPYSSEHSVTDAIALADNLGITHQTLAIGPLMTDYDQVLAPMFTGTSPGIAEENIQSRIRGNLLMAISNKFGHLLLSTGNKSEMAVGYCTLYGDMNGGLAVIADVPKTRVYALCQWLNQRVGQGAAAVALGALSDRASHLTAGLIPQSILDKPPSAELKPGQVDQDSLPPYDVLDDILERLVQRHESVVDIVAAGHDAAVVDKVVRLVARAEFKRRQAPPVLKVTDRAFGMGWRMPIANRWTSEVQTVAQPSDPEPLLQT
;
A
#
# COMPACT_ATOMS: atom_id res chain seq x y z
N MET A 1 17.77 25.92 17.54
CA MET A 1 16.88 26.15 16.35
C MET A 1 15.82 25.06 16.31
N LYS A 2 14.56 25.41 16.02
CA LYS A 2 13.45 24.41 16.01
C LYS A 2 13.06 24.07 14.56
N PHE A 3 13.06 22.78 14.26
CA PHE A 3 12.53 22.21 13.02
C PHE A 3 11.15 21.61 13.29
N ALA A 4 10.19 21.92 12.45
CA ALA A 4 8.91 21.22 12.41
C ALA A 4 8.96 20.16 11.30
N ILE A 5 8.53 18.95 11.58
CA ILE A 5 8.34 17.87 10.62
C ILE A 5 6.84 17.62 10.46
N ALA A 6 6.32 17.76 9.24
CA ALA A 6 4.89 17.62 8.94
C ALA A 6 4.65 16.36 8.10
N GLN A 7 4.08 15.36 8.74
CA GLN A 7 3.63 14.10 8.17
C GLN A 7 2.20 14.28 7.64
N LEU A 8 2.07 14.55 6.32
CA LEU A 8 0.82 14.93 5.67
C LEU A 8 0.24 13.79 4.83
N ASN A 9 -1.08 13.86 4.60
CA ASN A 9 -1.83 12.93 3.76
C ASN A 9 -2.35 13.64 2.49
N PRO A 10 -1.50 13.87 1.49
CA PRO A 10 -1.92 14.54 0.26
C PRO A 10 -2.79 13.64 -0.61
N THR A 11 -3.72 14.26 -1.33
CA THR A 11 -4.52 13.62 -2.38
C THR A 11 -3.90 13.92 -3.74
N ILE A 12 -3.74 12.89 -4.60
CA ILE A 12 -3.16 13.07 -5.93
C ILE A 12 -4.02 14.04 -6.75
N GLY A 13 -3.37 15.09 -7.27
CA GLY A 13 -4.00 16.09 -8.15
C GLY A 13 -4.81 17.17 -7.46
N ASP A 14 -5.08 17.07 -6.16
CA ASP A 14 -5.81 18.10 -5.40
C ASP A 14 -4.84 19.18 -4.87
N LEU A 15 -4.34 20.02 -5.81
CA LEU A 15 -3.36 21.05 -5.51
C LEU A 15 -3.84 22.03 -4.43
N THR A 16 -5.12 22.39 -4.45
CA THR A 16 -5.71 23.37 -3.53
C THR A 16 -5.76 22.82 -2.11
N HIS A 17 -6.28 21.60 -1.93
CA HIS A 17 -6.37 20.97 -0.63
C HIS A 17 -5.00 20.67 -0.05
N ASN A 18 -4.08 20.16 -0.88
CA ASN A 18 -2.71 19.85 -0.45
C ASN A 18 -1.95 21.12 -0.02
N ALA A 19 -2.09 22.23 -0.76
CA ALA A 19 -1.51 23.51 -0.37
C ALA A 19 -2.11 24.03 0.95
N GLN A 20 -3.41 23.84 1.17
CA GLN A 20 -4.08 24.20 2.41
C GLN A 20 -3.54 23.38 3.61
N GLN A 21 -3.31 22.08 3.44
CA GLN A 21 -2.68 21.25 4.47
C GLN A 21 -1.27 21.76 4.85
N VAL A 22 -0.47 22.14 3.84
CA VAL A 22 0.88 22.70 4.08
C VAL A 22 0.77 24.04 4.82
N LEU A 23 -0.17 24.92 4.44
CA LEU A 23 -0.37 26.22 5.08
C LEU A 23 -0.82 26.06 6.55
N GLU A 24 -1.70 25.12 6.84
CA GLU A 24 -2.15 24.81 8.20
C GLU A 24 -1.01 24.28 9.07
N ALA A 25 -0.20 23.34 8.52
CA ALA A 25 1.00 22.85 9.17
C ALA A 25 2.02 23.98 9.43
N ALA A 26 2.21 24.88 8.48
CA ALA A 26 3.10 26.03 8.62
C ALA A 26 2.63 27.00 9.72
N ARG A 27 1.34 27.30 9.79
CA ARG A 27 0.76 28.13 10.86
C ARG A 27 0.87 27.46 12.23
N GLN A 28 0.74 26.14 12.29
CA GLN A 28 0.95 25.39 13.54
C GLN A 28 2.42 25.39 13.95
N ALA A 29 3.34 25.15 13.03
CA ALA A 29 4.78 25.20 13.25
C ALA A 29 5.23 26.57 13.77
N ASP A 30 4.73 27.64 13.15
CA ASP A 30 4.96 29.02 13.55
C ASP A 30 4.53 29.30 15.01
N ARG A 31 3.31 28.90 15.37
CA ARG A 31 2.82 29.03 16.75
C ARG A 31 3.68 28.27 17.77
N LEU A 32 4.32 27.19 17.37
CA LEU A 32 5.23 26.40 18.20
C LEU A 32 6.67 26.95 18.20
N GLY A 33 6.90 28.04 17.46
CA GLY A 33 8.18 28.75 17.38
C GLY A 33 9.20 28.04 16.49
N ALA A 34 8.78 27.29 15.49
CA ALA A 34 9.69 26.69 14.51
C ALA A 34 10.27 27.77 13.56
N GLN A 35 11.52 27.57 13.15
CA GLN A 35 12.18 28.36 12.11
C GLN A 35 12.16 27.66 10.74
N VAL A 36 11.99 26.34 10.74
CA VAL A 36 11.94 25.50 9.54
C VAL A 36 10.75 24.55 9.63
N LEU A 37 10.03 24.42 8.52
CA LEU A 37 9.04 23.34 8.33
C LEU A 37 9.50 22.45 7.17
N VAL A 38 9.56 21.15 7.41
CA VAL A 38 9.84 20.14 6.40
C VAL A 38 8.56 19.35 6.12
N THR A 39 8.13 19.30 4.86
CA THR A 39 6.99 18.52 4.39
C THR A 39 7.45 17.22 3.71
N THR A 40 6.59 16.56 2.93
CA THR A 40 6.88 15.29 2.28
C THR A 40 7.20 15.46 0.79
N GLU A 41 7.75 14.42 0.16
CA GLU A 41 8.02 14.36 -1.27
C GLU A 41 6.73 14.59 -2.07
N LEU A 42 6.81 15.44 -3.11
CA LEU A 42 5.69 15.78 -4.01
C LEU A 42 4.38 16.13 -3.28
N VAL A 43 4.47 16.67 -2.06
CA VAL A 43 3.29 16.95 -1.21
C VAL A 43 2.25 17.78 -1.92
N LEU A 44 2.67 18.72 -2.79
CA LEU A 44 1.75 19.64 -3.47
C LEU A 44 0.86 18.92 -4.48
N CYS A 45 1.36 17.92 -5.19
CA CYS A 45 0.57 17.15 -6.17
C CYS A 45 0.14 15.77 -5.69
N GLY A 46 0.64 15.30 -4.53
CA GLY A 46 0.47 13.92 -4.05
C GLY A 46 1.34 12.92 -4.81
N TYR A 47 1.80 11.87 -4.12
CA TYR A 47 2.63 10.80 -4.70
C TYR A 47 1.84 9.49 -4.81
N PRO A 48 1.94 8.75 -5.95
CA PRO A 48 2.60 9.08 -7.20
C PRO A 48 1.66 9.76 -8.21
N PRO A 49 2.02 10.92 -8.77
CA PRO A 49 1.14 11.65 -9.70
C PRO A 49 1.04 11.04 -11.11
N ARG A 50 1.90 10.10 -11.45
CA ARG A 50 1.90 9.33 -12.71
C ARG A 50 1.70 10.22 -13.95
N ASP A 51 0.86 9.82 -14.92
CA ASP A 51 0.65 10.53 -16.19
C ASP A 51 -0.06 11.90 -16.06
N LEU A 52 -0.47 12.33 -14.86
CA LEU A 52 -0.83 13.72 -14.64
C LEU A 52 0.35 14.67 -14.95
N LEU A 53 1.57 14.20 -14.72
CA LEU A 53 2.80 14.93 -15.03
C LEU A 53 3.00 15.19 -16.53
N LEU A 54 2.31 14.48 -17.41
CA LEU A 54 2.35 14.70 -18.87
C LEU A 54 1.40 15.82 -19.33
N ARG A 55 0.60 16.37 -18.40
CA ARG A 55 -0.37 17.44 -18.71
C ARG A 55 0.23 18.82 -18.43
N PRO A 56 0.51 19.65 -19.47
CA PRO A 56 1.13 20.97 -19.28
C PRO A 56 0.32 21.89 -18.36
N GLY A 57 -1.02 21.85 -18.44
CA GLY A 57 -1.89 22.64 -17.58
C GLY A 57 -1.78 22.25 -16.10
N PHE A 58 -1.53 20.97 -15.79
CA PHE A 58 -1.32 20.51 -14.42
C PHE A 58 0.00 21.04 -13.84
N ILE A 59 1.07 21.03 -14.64
CA ILE A 59 2.38 21.55 -14.23
C ILE A 59 2.31 23.07 -13.99
N GLN A 60 1.62 23.81 -14.88
CA GLN A 60 1.44 25.25 -14.69
C GLN A 60 0.61 25.57 -13.45
N ALA A 61 -0.53 24.88 -13.26
CA ALA A 61 -1.36 25.05 -12.06
C ALA A 61 -0.59 24.76 -10.77
N MET A 62 0.29 23.74 -10.77
CA MET A 62 1.15 23.43 -9.64
C MET A 62 2.15 24.55 -9.34
N ALA A 63 2.78 25.13 -10.37
CA ALA A 63 3.68 26.27 -10.20
C ALA A 63 2.94 27.50 -9.65
N ASP A 64 1.75 27.82 -10.19
CA ASP A 64 0.91 28.93 -9.73
C ASP A 64 0.48 28.73 -8.26
N THR A 65 0.12 27.50 -7.90
CA THR A 65 -0.24 27.12 -6.51
C THR A 65 0.94 27.26 -5.56
N LEU A 66 2.15 26.84 -5.97
CA LEU A 66 3.37 27.00 -5.17
C LEU A 66 3.68 28.47 -4.89
N GLU A 67 3.55 29.34 -5.91
CA GLU A 67 3.75 30.77 -5.75
C GLU A 67 2.69 31.43 -4.86
N ALA A 68 1.43 31.01 -4.97
CA ALA A 68 0.36 31.47 -4.09
C ALA A 68 0.63 31.05 -2.65
N LEU A 69 0.96 29.77 -2.43
CA LEU A 69 1.33 29.25 -1.13
C LEU A 69 2.50 30.04 -0.52
N ALA A 70 3.55 30.33 -1.28
CA ALA A 70 4.69 31.09 -0.79
C ALA A 70 4.30 32.47 -0.23
N ARG A 71 3.33 33.16 -0.86
CA ARG A 71 2.82 34.46 -0.39
C ARG A 71 2.01 34.38 0.90
N ASP A 72 1.31 33.24 1.12
CA ASP A 72 0.39 33.06 2.25
C ASP A 72 1.10 32.48 3.50
N LEU A 73 2.32 31.96 3.34
CA LEU A 73 3.13 31.39 4.44
C LEU A 73 3.63 32.49 5.40
N PRO A 74 3.84 32.17 6.70
CA PRO A 74 4.52 33.07 7.64
C PRO A 74 5.89 33.49 7.09
N PRO A 75 6.17 34.80 6.93
CA PRO A 75 7.31 35.26 6.12
C PRO A 75 8.69 34.92 6.72
N HIS A 76 8.78 34.68 8.02
CA HIS A 76 10.03 34.32 8.69
C HIS A 76 10.27 32.80 8.73
N LEU A 77 9.23 31.98 8.51
CA LEU A 77 9.33 30.53 8.47
C LEU A 77 9.93 30.07 7.13
N ALA A 78 10.99 29.28 7.17
CA ALA A 78 11.53 28.58 6.01
C ALA A 78 10.72 27.28 5.81
N VAL A 79 10.08 27.11 4.66
CA VAL A 79 9.23 25.93 4.39
C VAL A 79 9.78 25.15 3.20
N LEU A 80 10.06 23.86 3.40
CA LEU A 80 10.46 22.93 2.34
C LEU A 80 9.23 22.19 1.81
N VAL A 81 8.89 22.40 0.54
CA VAL A 81 7.68 21.87 -0.10
C VAL A 81 8.04 21.02 -1.31
N GLY A 82 7.64 19.74 -1.30
CA GLY A 82 7.83 18.82 -2.41
C GLY A 82 6.86 19.09 -3.57
N TYR A 83 7.36 19.20 -4.79
CA TYR A 83 6.58 19.46 -6.02
C TYR A 83 7.30 18.99 -7.28
N ALA A 84 6.62 18.94 -8.44
CA ALA A 84 7.27 18.66 -9.71
C ALA A 84 7.63 19.98 -10.42
N ALA A 85 8.91 20.23 -10.62
CA ALA A 85 9.42 21.43 -11.29
C ALA A 85 9.64 21.18 -12.78
N ALA A 86 9.38 22.18 -13.62
CA ALA A 86 9.74 22.14 -15.04
C ALA A 86 11.26 22.16 -15.23
N ASN A 87 11.78 21.35 -16.17
CA ASN A 87 13.17 21.43 -16.62
C ASN A 87 13.28 22.35 -17.84
N PRO A 88 13.75 23.59 -17.68
CA PRO A 88 13.81 24.55 -18.78
C PRO A 88 14.83 24.16 -19.85
N LYS A 89 15.80 23.29 -19.52
CA LYS A 89 16.85 22.82 -20.43
C LYS A 89 16.42 21.63 -21.28
N ALA A 90 15.33 20.93 -20.93
CA ALA A 90 14.91 19.68 -21.57
C ALA A 90 14.84 19.75 -23.09
N ARG A 91 14.36 20.88 -23.65
CA ARG A 91 14.26 21.08 -25.11
C ARG A 91 15.61 21.09 -25.83
N TYR A 92 16.69 21.39 -25.11
CA TYR A 92 18.04 21.51 -25.68
C TYR A 92 18.97 20.37 -25.25
N SER A 93 18.74 19.79 -24.07
CA SER A 93 19.60 18.72 -23.52
C SER A 93 19.14 17.32 -23.88
N GLY A 94 17.88 17.14 -24.33
CA GLY A 94 17.28 15.83 -24.53
C GLY A 94 16.92 15.11 -23.23
N GLU A 95 17.02 15.79 -22.09
CA GLU A 95 16.61 15.29 -20.78
C GLU A 95 15.08 15.26 -20.63
N LYS A 96 14.61 14.63 -19.53
CA LYS A 96 13.19 14.65 -19.18
C LYS A 96 12.71 16.07 -18.88
N PRO A 97 11.41 16.39 -19.17
CA PRO A 97 10.89 17.74 -19.06
C PRO A 97 10.65 18.22 -17.62
N LEU A 98 10.75 17.34 -16.64
CA LEU A 98 10.45 17.64 -15.24
C LEU A 98 11.56 17.18 -14.30
N PHE A 99 11.59 17.75 -13.11
CA PHE A 99 12.34 17.27 -11.95
C PHE A 99 11.38 16.97 -10.79
N ASN A 100 11.63 15.91 -10.05
CA ASN A 100 11.09 15.74 -8.70
C ASN A 100 11.88 16.66 -7.78
N SER A 101 11.20 17.62 -7.14
CA SER A 101 11.89 18.78 -6.54
C SER A 101 11.33 19.14 -5.18
N THR A 102 12.16 19.83 -4.41
CA THR A 102 11.80 20.53 -3.18
C THR A 102 12.05 22.03 -3.36
N ALA A 103 11.04 22.85 -3.11
CA ALA A 103 11.17 24.31 -3.07
C ALA A 103 11.40 24.77 -1.63
N LEU A 104 12.36 25.67 -1.42
CA LEU A 104 12.50 26.45 -0.21
C LEU A 104 11.69 27.75 -0.36
N LEU A 105 10.62 27.87 0.42
CA LEU A 105 9.74 29.02 0.46
C LEU A 105 10.04 29.85 1.70
N GLN A 106 10.32 31.15 1.55
CA GLN A 106 10.54 32.09 2.65
C GLN A 106 10.36 33.52 2.16
N GLY A 107 9.84 34.41 3.01
CA GLY A 107 9.69 35.83 2.68
C GLY A 107 8.75 36.08 1.50
N GLY A 108 7.70 35.27 1.36
CA GLY A 108 6.67 35.41 0.34
C GLY A 108 7.07 34.94 -1.07
N ARG A 109 8.16 34.20 -1.23
CA ARG A 109 8.67 33.76 -2.54
C ARG A 109 9.44 32.45 -2.47
N VAL A 110 9.65 31.81 -3.62
CA VAL A 110 10.58 30.69 -3.79
C VAL A 110 12.02 31.24 -3.71
N GLN A 111 12.79 30.78 -2.75
CA GLN A 111 14.19 31.20 -2.55
C GLN A 111 15.15 30.31 -3.34
N GLN A 112 14.93 28.99 -3.31
CA GLN A 112 15.80 28.00 -3.93
C GLN A 112 14.98 26.74 -4.28
N VAL A 113 15.46 25.98 -5.27
CA VAL A 113 14.88 24.70 -5.66
C VAL A 113 15.96 23.63 -5.68
N PHE A 114 15.66 22.48 -5.11
CA PHE A 114 16.51 21.29 -5.05
C PHE A 114 15.85 20.17 -5.85
N HIS A 115 16.65 19.35 -6.52
CA HIS A 115 16.17 18.27 -7.37
C HIS A 115 16.64 16.91 -6.86
N LYS A 116 15.72 15.93 -6.88
CA LYS A 116 16.03 14.53 -6.57
C LYS A 116 17.11 13.99 -7.50
N GLN A 117 18.12 13.32 -6.94
CA GLN A 117 19.27 12.84 -7.69
C GLN A 117 19.12 11.37 -8.10
N LEU A 118 18.51 10.54 -7.26
CA LEU A 118 18.32 9.11 -7.49
C LEU A 118 16.86 8.83 -7.84
N LEU A 119 16.62 8.30 -9.04
CA LEU A 119 15.28 8.07 -9.58
C LEU A 119 15.00 6.56 -9.64
N PRO A 120 14.17 6.02 -8.72
CA PRO A 120 13.88 4.60 -8.68
C PRO A 120 13.02 4.15 -9.87
N THR A 121 13.33 2.95 -10.40
CA THR A 121 12.64 2.30 -11.53
C THR A 121 12.34 0.83 -11.24
N TYR A 122 12.28 0.45 -9.99
CA TYR A 122 12.00 -0.90 -9.52
C TYR A 122 10.64 -0.96 -8.80
N ASP A 123 10.09 -2.17 -8.65
CA ASP A 123 8.79 -2.44 -8.03
C ASP A 123 7.69 -1.50 -8.58
N VAL A 124 7.09 -0.68 -7.75
CA VAL A 124 6.02 0.27 -8.12
C VAL A 124 6.53 1.61 -8.66
N PHE A 125 7.83 1.83 -8.57
CA PHE A 125 8.45 3.06 -9.01
C PHE A 125 8.75 3.07 -10.51
N ASP A 126 8.54 4.24 -11.14
CA ASP A 126 8.88 4.49 -12.55
C ASP A 126 9.24 5.97 -12.75
N GLU A 127 10.07 6.52 -11.85
CA GLU A 127 10.36 7.96 -11.82
C GLU A 127 11.17 8.42 -13.04
N ASN A 128 12.05 7.60 -13.56
CA ASN A 128 12.82 7.90 -14.77
C ASN A 128 11.94 8.08 -16.02
N ARG A 129 10.67 7.66 -15.97
CA ARG A 129 9.69 7.92 -17.04
C ARG A 129 9.40 9.41 -17.18
N TYR A 130 9.38 10.15 -16.08
CA TYR A 130 8.90 11.52 -15.99
C TYR A 130 9.99 12.55 -15.69
N PHE A 131 10.95 12.18 -14.83
CA PHE A 131 11.89 13.11 -14.23
C PHE A 131 13.32 12.96 -14.77
N ALA A 132 14.03 14.07 -14.84
CA ALA A 132 15.48 14.13 -14.97
C ALA A 132 16.12 14.07 -13.57
N ALA A 133 17.30 13.48 -13.48
CA ALA A 133 18.09 13.44 -12.23
C ALA A 133 18.69 14.81 -11.92
N GLY A 134 18.62 15.22 -10.67
CA GLY A 134 19.29 16.41 -10.14
C GLY A 134 20.82 16.30 -10.26
N GLN A 135 21.49 17.43 -10.35
CA GLN A 135 22.93 17.52 -10.48
C GLN A 135 23.56 18.17 -9.25
N GLY A 136 24.50 17.49 -8.62
CA GLY A 136 25.27 18.02 -7.49
C GLY A 136 24.52 18.05 -6.16
N PRO A 137 25.25 18.35 -5.06
CA PRO A 137 24.67 18.41 -3.73
C PRO A 137 23.67 19.57 -3.59
N SER A 138 22.71 19.37 -2.68
CA SER A 138 21.63 20.30 -2.45
C SER A 138 21.65 20.78 -1.01
N SER A 139 22.08 22.03 -0.77
CA SER A 139 22.11 22.60 0.59
C SER A 139 21.74 24.10 0.57
N PHE A 140 21.30 24.61 1.72
CA PHE A 140 21.08 26.02 1.97
C PHE A 140 21.50 26.37 3.40
N THR A 141 21.71 27.67 3.67
CA THR A 141 22.13 28.14 4.99
C THR A 141 21.06 28.99 5.63
N LEU A 142 20.76 28.70 6.90
CA LEU A 142 19.85 29.47 7.73
C LEU A 142 20.63 30.27 8.78
N PRO A 143 20.30 31.54 9.03
CA PRO A 143 20.91 32.31 10.09
C PRO A 143 20.50 31.76 11.47
N CYS A 144 21.47 31.61 12.37
CA CYS A 144 21.28 31.18 13.75
C CYS A 144 22.19 32.00 14.68
N GLY A 145 21.69 33.16 15.17
CA GLY A 145 22.52 34.14 15.86
C GLY A 145 23.62 34.68 14.94
N ASP A 146 24.87 34.62 15.41
CA ASP A 146 26.07 35.04 14.65
C ASP A 146 26.59 33.94 13.71
N TRP A 147 25.92 32.79 13.60
CA TRP A 147 26.29 31.58 12.86
C TRP A 147 25.32 31.32 11.72
N GLY A 148 25.72 30.41 10.83
CA GLY A 148 24.83 29.84 9.82
C GLY A 148 24.74 28.32 9.98
N ILE A 149 23.54 27.76 10.01
CA ILE A 149 23.35 26.32 9.97
C ILE A 149 23.15 25.89 8.52
N ARG A 150 24.02 25.02 8.02
CA ARG A 150 23.94 24.48 6.67
C ARG A 150 23.08 23.23 6.64
N VAL A 151 21.93 23.33 5.97
CA VAL A 151 20.93 22.26 5.86
C VAL A 151 21.11 21.57 4.52
N GLY A 152 21.43 20.27 4.53
CA GLY A 152 21.40 19.42 3.34
C GLY A 152 19.98 18.95 3.05
N VAL A 153 19.57 18.97 1.79
CA VAL A 153 18.24 18.55 1.33
C VAL A 153 18.37 17.32 0.44
N THR A 154 17.65 16.28 0.78
CA THR A 154 17.53 15.04 0.00
C THR A 154 16.08 14.66 -0.19
N ILE A 155 15.78 13.88 -1.22
CA ILE A 155 14.44 13.45 -1.55
C ILE A 155 14.41 11.93 -1.65
N CYS A 156 13.69 11.29 -0.73
CA CYS A 156 13.35 9.86 -0.70
C CYS A 156 14.55 8.94 -1.02
N GLU A 157 14.63 8.46 -2.27
CA GLU A 157 15.65 7.50 -2.76
C GLU A 157 17.09 7.98 -2.55
N ASP A 158 17.33 9.28 -2.43
CA ASP A 158 18.66 9.84 -2.22
C ASP A 158 19.35 9.32 -0.94
N LEU A 159 18.58 8.76 0.01
CA LEU A 159 19.09 8.11 1.23
C LEU A 159 19.42 6.61 1.05
N TRP A 160 18.94 5.96 -0.04
CA TRP A 160 18.93 4.50 -0.13
C TRP A 160 20.16 3.88 -0.82
N ASN A 161 21.21 4.64 -1.11
CA ASN A 161 22.40 4.18 -1.86
C ASN A 161 23.69 4.16 -1.03
N ASP A 162 23.60 3.69 0.22
CA ASP A 162 24.76 3.52 1.09
C ASP A 162 25.37 2.12 0.92
N GLU A 163 26.56 2.04 0.31
CA GLU A 163 27.24 0.77 0.02
C GLU A 163 27.68 -0.01 1.26
N GLU A 164 27.93 0.64 2.39
CA GLU A 164 28.29 -0.06 3.63
C GLU A 164 27.07 -0.72 4.26
N PHE A 165 25.90 -0.10 4.14
CA PHE A 165 24.65 -0.66 4.65
C PHE A 165 24.12 -1.79 3.74
N TRP A 166 24.12 -1.59 2.42
CA TRP A 166 23.54 -2.51 1.45
C TRP A 166 24.51 -3.57 0.91
N GLY A 167 25.81 -3.47 1.21
CA GLY A 167 26.84 -4.35 0.63
C GLY A 167 27.17 -4.05 -0.84
N GLY A 168 26.60 -3.00 -1.41
CA GLY A 168 26.79 -2.58 -2.80
C GLY A 168 26.03 -1.30 -3.14
N ARG A 169 26.26 -0.76 -4.33
CA ARG A 169 25.59 0.44 -4.84
C ARG A 169 24.59 0.09 -5.92
N SER A 170 23.38 0.67 -5.85
CA SER A 170 22.38 0.64 -6.92
C SER A 170 22.54 1.81 -7.90
N TYR A 171 23.20 2.90 -7.48
CA TYR A 171 23.43 4.13 -8.26
C TYR A 171 24.90 4.56 -8.17
N PRO A 172 25.40 5.31 -9.17
CA PRO A 172 26.79 5.77 -9.19
C PRO A 172 27.17 6.73 -8.05
N ARG A 173 26.19 7.50 -7.52
CA ARG A 173 26.39 8.53 -6.50
C ARG A 173 25.74 8.17 -5.17
N ASN A 174 26.33 8.67 -4.08
CA ASN A 174 25.73 8.66 -2.75
C ASN A 174 25.50 10.12 -2.31
N PRO A 175 24.26 10.66 -2.44
CA PRO A 175 23.98 12.06 -2.14
C PRO A 175 24.27 12.47 -0.71
N ILE A 176 24.15 11.55 0.27
CA ILE A 176 24.48 11.82 1.67
C ILE A 176 25.99 11.99 1.86
N ALA A 177 26.79 11.14 1.22
CA ALA A 177 28.26 11.28 1.25
C ALA A 177 28.70 12.61 0.61
N ASP A 178 28.07 13.02 -0.48
CA ASP A 178 28.36 14.31 -1.13
C ASP A 178 28.04 15.48 -0.17
N LEU A 179 26.88 15.49 0.48
CA LEU A 179 26.49 16.50 1.46
C LEU A 179 27.41 16.53 2.70
N ALA A 180 27.76 15.36 3.22
CA ALA A 180 28.69 15.25 4.35
C ALA A 180 30.08 15.83 3.99
N SER A 181 30.57 15.60 2.76
CA SER A 181 31.82 16.17 2.27
C SER A 181 31.78 17.70 2.16
N GLU A 182 30.61 18.30 1.94
CA GLU A 182 30.38 19.74 1.95
C GLU A 182 30.27 20.33 3.36
N GLY A 183 30.24 19.49 4.40
CA GLY A 183 30.14 19.92 5.79
C GLY A 183 28.77 20.51 6.14
N VAL A 184 27.67 19.83 5.77
CA VAL A 184 26.33 20.18 6.23
C VAL A 184 26.17 19.84 7.72
N ASP A 185 25.43 20.67 8.44
CA ASP A 185 25.19 20.51 9.88
C ASP A 185 24.05 19.53 10.18
N ILE A 186 23.10 19.42 9.26
CA ILE A 186 21.93 18.55 9.36
C ILE A 186 21.43 18.19 7.96
N VAL A 187 20.93 16.97 7.79
CA VAL A 187 20.26 16.53 6.58
C VAL A 187 18.76 16.43 6.83
N VAL A 188 17.95 16.99 5.92
CA VAL A 188 16.51 16.78 5.87
C VAL A 188 16.16 15.96 4.63
N ASN A 189 15.27 14.99 4.81
CA ASN A 189 14.80 14.14 3.72
C ASN A 189 13.28 14.19 3.62
N LEU A 190 12.79 14.56 2.45
CA LEU A 190 11.36 14.57 2.10
C LEU A 190 11.05 13.26 1.38
N SER A 191 10.19 12.43 1.95
CA SER A 191 9.88 11.10 1.43
C SER A 191 8.40 10.87 1.17
N ALA A 192 8.15 9.98 0.20
CA ALA A 192 6.88 9.27 -0.02
C ALA A 192 7.20 7.77 -0.19
N SER A 193 7.79 7.17 0.85
CA SER A 193 8.19 5.76 0.87
C SER A 193 6.98 4.88 1.21
N PRO A 194 6.50 4.01 0.28
CA PRO A 194 5.36 3.16 0.51
C PRO A 194 5.61 2.14 1.63
N TYR A 195 4.53 1.81 2.33
CA TYR A 195 4.50 0.75 3.33
C TYR A 195 4.73 -0.63 2.71
N SER A 196 5.48 -1.45 3.38
CA SER A 196 5.43 -2.91 3.35
C SER A 196 5.76 -3.44 4.75
N VAL A 197 5.37 -4.68 5.02
CA VAL A 197 5.65 -5.34 6.31
C VAL A 197 7.16 -5.25 6.60
N ASN A 198 7.52 -4.87 7.82
CA ASN A 198 8.90 -4.67 8.32
C ASN A 198 9.72 -3.52 7.69
N LYS A 199 9.20 -2.77 6.75
CA LYS A 199 9.95 -1.68 6.09
C LYS A 199 10.25 -0.51 7.03
N ALA A 200 9.41 -0.25 8.03
CA ALA A 200 9.65 0.81 9.01
C ALA A 200 10.92 0.54 9.85
N GLN A 201 11.14 -0.72 10.25
CA GLN A 201 12.35 -1.15 10.96
C GLN A 201 13.59 -1.03 10.09
N LEU A 202 13.50 -1.45 8.82
CA LEU A 202 14.59 -1.33 7.84
C LEU A 202 14.97 0.14 7.61
N ARG A 203 13.97 1.04 7.46
CA ARG A 203 14.22 2.49 7.34
C ARG A 203 14.93 3.04 8.57
N ALA A 204 14.46 2.68 9.77
CA ALA A 204 15.09 3.15 11.01
C ALA A 204 16.55 2.69 11.10
N ALA A 205 16.86 1.43 10.78
CA ALA A 205 18.22 0.91 10.78
C ALA A 205 19.13 1.64 9.76
N MET A 206 18.62 1.87 8.55
CA MET A 206 19.35 2.61 7.50
C MET A 206 19.63 4.06 7.90
N LEU A 207 18.65 4.76 8.47
CA LEU A 207 18.80 6.16 8.91
C LEU A 207 19.80 6.27 10.08
N ALA A 208 19.72 5.36 11.06
CA ALA A 208 20.67 5.30 12.17
C ALA A 208 22.10 5.05 11.67
N HIS A 209 22.28 4.10 10.73
CA HIS A 209 23.58 3.83 10.11
C HIS A 209 24.12 5.07 9.39
N SER A 210 23.31 5.72 8.54
CA SER A 210 23.73 6.91 7.79
C SER A 210 24.10 8.07 8.72
N ALA A 211 23.29 8.32 9.76
CA ALA A 211 23.60 9.38 10.74
C ALA A 211 24.93 9.13 11.46
N THR A 212 25.20 7.89 11.87
CA THR A 212 26.45 7.49 12.54
C THR A 212 27.64 7.55 11.59
N ARG A 213 27.53 6.98 10.38
CA ARG A 213 28.60 6.92 9.38
C ARG A 213 29.08 8.32 9.02
N PHE A 214 28.15 9.21 8.72
CA PHE A 214 28.46 10.57 8.26
C PHE A 214 28.54 11.60 9.39
N ARG A 215 28.29 11.18 10.64
CA ARG A 215 28.26 12.04 11.83
C ARG A 215 27.39 13.28 11.63
N CYS A 216 26.25 13.10 10.99
CA CYS A 216 25.33 14.16 10.64
C CYS A 216 23.92 13.76 11.08
N PRO A 217 23.22 14.61 11.86
CA PRO A 217 21.84 14.33 12.24
C PRO A 217 20.91 14.34 11.02
N ILE A 218 19.88 13.50 11.05
CA ILE A 218 18.95 13.31 9.93
C ILE A 218 17.50 13.52 10.40
N LEU A 219 16.76 14.38 9.70
CA LEU A 219 15.31 14.50 9.78
C LEU A 219 14.69 13.82 8.56
N TYR A 220 13.96 12.73 8.79
CA TYR A 220 13.24 11.97 7.77
C TYR A 220 11.74 12.22 7.88
N VAL A 221 11.13 12.81 6.85
CA VAL A 221 9.71 13.17 6.82
C VAL A 221 9.00 12.40 5.74
N ASN A 222 8.15 11.46 6.14
CA ASN A 222 7.46 10.56 5.22
C ASN A 222 5.97 10.90 5.09
N GLN A 223 5.44 10.71 3.88
CA GLN A 223 4.01 10.79 3.61
C GLN A 223 3.24 9.75 4.43
N VAL A 224 2.01 10.07 4.82
CA VAL A 224 1.03 9.14 5.37
C VAL A 224 -0.21 9.09 4.47
N GLY A 225 -1.04 8.05 4.61
CA GLY A 225 -2.27 7.89 3.84
C GLY A 225 -2.18 6.81 2.78
N ALA A 226 -3.16 6.77 1.87
CA ALA A 226 -3.13 5.87 0.73
C ALA A 226 -3.55 6.58 -0.55
N ASN A 227 -2.91 6.21 -1.65
CA ASN A 227 -3.23 6.68 -2.99
C ASN A 227 -3.16 5.48 -3.95
N ASP A 228 -4.26 5.18 -4.62
CA ASP A 228 -4.43 4.00 -5.49
C ASP A 228 -4.07 2.70 -4.73
N ASP A 229 -3.04 1.99 -5.21
CA ASP A 229 -2.52 0.74 -4.67
C ASP A 229 -1.50 0.92 -3.53
N LEU A 230 -1.02 2.14 -3.29
CA LEU A 230 0.05 2.41 -2.32
C LEU A 230 -0.48 2.94 -1.00
N ILE A 231 0.03 2.36 0.08
CA ILE A 231 -0.18 2.83 1.45
C ILE A 231 1.11 3.44 1.94
N PHE A 232 1.04 4.53 2.68
CA PHE A 232 2.16 5.22 3.30
C PHE A 232 1.93 5.26 4.80
N ASP A 233 2.86 4.69 5.54
CA ASP A 233 2.77 4.54 6.99
C ASP A 233 3.18 5.80 7.77
N GLY A 234 3.69 6.81 7.09
CA GLY A 234 4.29 7.95 7.77
C GLY A 234 5.52 7.52 8.55
N THR A 235 5.39 7.40 9.87
CA THR A 235 6.50 7.04 10.77
C THR A 235 7.74 7.91 10.51
N SER A 236 7.51 9.24 10.42
CA SER A 236 8.59 10.21 10.27
C SER A 236 9.49 10.18 11.51
N MET A 237 10.79 10.30 11.33
CA MET A 237 11.81 10.06 12.36
C MET A 237 12.90 11.12 12.34
N ALA A 238 13.55 11.32 13.50
CA ALA A 238 14.77 12.11 13.61
C ALA A 238 15.85 11.31 14.34
N PHE A 239 17.07 11.35 13.81
CA PHE A 239 18.24 10.68 14.38
C PHE A 239 19.34 11.70 14.67
N ASN A 240 19.95 11.57 15.84
CA ASN A 240 21.13 12.36 16.17
C ASN A 240 22.38 11.82 15.44
N ARG A 241 23.52 12.53 15.56
CA ARG A 241 24.78 12.13 14.90
C ARG A 241 25.40 10.84 15.42
N GLN A 242 24.92 10.29 16.55
CA GLN A 242 25.28 8.99 17.10
C GLN A 242 24.40 7.86 16.55
N GLY A 243 23.36 8.19 15.79
CA GLY A 243 22.39 7.23 15.28
C GLY A 243 21.28 6.87 16.26
N ASP A 244 21.15 7.62 17.36
CA ASP A 244 20.04 7.44 18.29
C ASP A 244 18.78 8.08 17.74
N LEU A 245 17.65 7.38 17.87
CA LEU A 245 16.33 7.90 17.52
C LEU A 245 15.90 8.94 18.56
N VAL A 246 15.77 10.20 18.15
CA VAL A 246 15.43 11.32 19.05
C VAL A 246 14.01 11.83 18.90
N ALA A 247 13.34 11.55 17.77
CA ALA A 247 11.92 11.86 17.57
C ALA A 247 11.27 10.85 16.62
N ARG A 248 9.98 10.58 16.84
CA ARG A 248 9.16 9.75 15.94
C ARG A 248 7.69 10.18 15.99
N LEU A 249 7.07 10.36 14.81
CA LEU A 249 5.65 10.58 14.68
C LEU A 249 4.88 9.24 14.66
N PRO A 250 3.54 9.28 14.92
CA PRO A 250 2.70 8.08 14.87
C PRO A 250 2.75 7.40 13.50
N ALA A 251 2.59 6.08 13.48
CA ALA A 251 2.35 5.34 12.28
C ALA A 251 0.87 5.47 11.85
N PHE A 252 0.62 5.55 10.54
CA PHE A 252 -0.71 5.58 9.91
C PHE A 252 -1.60 6.79 10.27
N GLU A 253 -1.04 7.83 10.87
CA GLU A 253 -1.75 9.06 11.25
C GLU A 253 -1.00 10.29 10.76
N ALA A 254 -1.73 11.32 10.31
CA ALA A 254 -1.15 12.62 10.01
C ALA A 254 -0.72 13.32 11.31
N GLY A 255 0.35 14.11 11.25
CA GLY A 255 0.83 14.79 12.45
C GLY A 255 1.94 15.79 12.20
N LEU A 256 2.25 16.56 13.24
CA LEU A 256 3.35 17.51 13.27
C LEU A 256 4.12 17.37 14.58
N ALA A 257 5.44 17.34 14.50
CA ALA A 257 6.33 17.35 15.66
C ALA A 257 7.40 18.44 15.53
N ILE A 258 7.84 18.96 16.68
CA ILE A 258 8.97 19.89 16.77
C ILE A 258 10.18 19.10 17.25
N VAL A 259 11.30 19.28 16.54
CA VAL A 259 12.61 18.75 16.92
C VAL A 259 13.56 19.93 17.04
N GLU A 260 14.26 20.01 18.17
CA GLU A 260 15.19 21.11 18.43
C GLU A 260 16.63 20.70 18.02
N TYR A 261 17.29 21.57 17.28
CA TYR A 261 18.70 21.47 16.96
C TYR A 261 19.49 22.38 17.89
N ASP A 262 20.46 21.81 18.63
CA ASP A 262 21.42 22.55 19.44
C ASP A 262 22.59 23.02 18.57
N PRO A 263 22.73 24.34 18.34
CA PRO A 263 23.82 24.86 17.52
C PRO A 263 25.19 24.79 18.20
N VAL A 264 25.25 24.59 19.52
CA VAL A 264 26.53 24.46 20.27
C VAL A 264 27.01 23.01 20.24
N GLY A 265 26.12 22.06 20.47
CA GLY A 265 26.41 20.62 20.38
C GLY A 265 26.44 20.12 18.93
N HIS A 266 25.99 20.91 17.97
CA HIS A 266 25.78 20.53 16.56
C HIS A 266 24.97 19.24 16.39
N ASP A 267 23.87 19.08 17.16
CA ASP A 267 23.08 17.86 17.16
C ASP A 267 21.60 18.11 17.47
N LEU A 268 20.77 17.08 17.25
CA LEU A 268 19.35 17.09 17.59
C LEU A 268 19.12 16.71 19.05
N CYS A 269 18.24 17.47 19.71
CA CYS A 269 17.81 17.18 21.08
C CYS A 269 16.71 16.11 21.09
N PRO A 270 16.65 15.27 22.16
CA PRO A 270 15.54 14.34 22.34
C PRO A 270 14.18 15.03 22.38
N ALA A 271 13.22 14.43 21.68
CA ALA A 271 11.83 14.89 21.61
C ALA A 271 10.86 13.70 21.83
N ALA A 272 9.59 13.84 21.46
CA ALA A 272 8.58 12.79 21.66
C ALA A 272 8.81 11.61 20.71
N LEU A 273 8.71 10.39 21.24
CA LEU A 273 8.72 9.15 20.50
C LEU A 273 7.31 8.53 20.53
N ALA A 274 6.54 8.69 19.47
CA ALA A 274 5.27 8.01 19.34
C ALA A 274 5.46 6.48 19.33
N PRO A 275 4.57 5.70 19.96
CA PRO A 275 4.67 4.24 19.92
C PRO A 275 4.51 3.72 18.49
N LEU A 276 5.19 2.62 18.18
CA LEU A 276 4.91 1.84 16.96
C LEU A 276 3.77 0.85 17.24
N PRO A 277 3.12 0.33 16.19
CA PRO A 277 2.26 -0.85 16.33
C PRO A 277 2.95 -1.96 17.12
N SER A 278 2.22 -2.64 18.00
CA SER A 278 2.78 -3.60 18.96
C SER A 278 3.34 -4.85 18.29
N ASP A 279 2.82 -5.20 17.13
CA ASP A 279 3.21 -6.35 16.33
C ASP A 279 2.90 -6.14 14.84
N GLU A 280 3.32 -7.09 14.00
CA GLU A 280 3.10 -7.03 12.54
C GLU A 280 1.60 -7.07 12.17
N ASN A 281 0.75 -7.74 12.94
CA ASN A 281 -0.68 -7.82 12.65
C ASN A 281 -1.38 -6.48 12.90
N GLU A 282 -0.98 -5.76 13.95
CA GLU A 282 -1.48 -4.41 14.20
C GLU A 282 -1.06 -3.43 13.09
N ALA A 283 0.19 -3.53 12.63
CA ALA A 283 0.67 -2.72 11.53
C ALA A 283 -0.07 -3.03 10.21
N LEU A 284 -0.24 -4.32 9.90
CA LEU A 284 -0.97 -4.77 8.71
C LEU A 284 -2.45 -4.37 8.75
N TRP A 285 -3.11 -4.56 9.89
CA TRP A 285 -4.49 -4.12 10.10
C TRP A 285 -4.64 -2.61 9.89
N SER A 286 -3.78 -1.81 10.52
CA SER A 286 -3.80 -0.34 10.41
C SER A 286 -3.56 0.12 8.98
N ALA A 287 -2.66 -0.53 8.26
CA ALA A 287 -2.39 -0.27 6.86
C ALA A 287 -3.62 -0.53 5.98
N LEU A 288 -4.27 -1.70 6.13
CA LEU A 288 -5.44 -2.07 5.34
C LEU A 288 -6.65 -1.17 5.63
N VAL A 289 -6.88 -0.83 6.91
CA VAL A 289 -7.94 0.11 7.32
C VAL A 289 -7.70 1.49 6.72
N LEU A 290 -6.47 2.02 6.82
CA LEU A 290 -6.08 3.29 6.20
C LEU A 290 -6.25 3.23 4.67
N GLY A 291 -5.80 2.14 4.03
CA GLY A 291 -5.92 1.92 2.60
C GLY A 291 -7.36 1.98 2.10
N VAL A 292 -8.26 1.24 2.73
CA VAL A 292 -9.69 1.23 2.36
C VAL A 292 -10.33 2.60 2.60
N ARG A 293 -10.06 3.23 3.75
CA ARG A 293 -10.62 4.55 4.07
C ARG A 293 -10.23 5.60 3.05
N ASP A 294 -8.93 5.73 2.80
CA ASP A 294 -8.41 6.78 1.92
C ASP A 294 -8.80 6.53 0.45
N TYR A 295 -8.67 5.29 -0.04
CA TYR A 295 -9.08 4.95 -1.40
C TYR A 295 -10.55 5.27 -1.63
N THR A 296 -11.43 4.84 -0.72
CA THR A 296 -12.87 5.10 -0.80
C THR A 296 -13.17 6.59 -0.87
N HIS A 297 -12.65 7.37 0.07
CA HIS A 297 -12.94 8.81 0.14
C HIS A 297 -12.30 9.61 -1.00
N LYS A 298 -11.02 9.33 -1.32
CA LYS A 298 -10.30 10.03 -2.40
C LYS A 298 -10.88 9.73 -3.79
N CYS A 299 -11.52 8.56 -3.97
CA CYS A 299 -12.27 8.22 -5.19
C CYS A 299 -13.72 8.75 -5.19
N GLY A 300 -14.14 9.47 -4.14
CA GLY A 300 -15.46 10.09 -4.06
C GLY A 300 -16.58 9.15 -3.60
N PHE A 301 -16.25 7.97 -3.06
CA PHE A 301 -17.21 7.07 -2.45
C PHE A 301 -17.32 7.35 -0.94
N SER A 302 -18.46 6.99 -0.35
CA SER A 302 -18.70 7.05 1.09
C SER A 302 -19.19 5.72 1.67
N LYS A 303 -19.55 4.76 0.80
CA LYS A 303 -20.14 3.48 1.17
C LYS A 303 -19.49 2.32 0.43
N ALA A 304 -19.49 1.15 1.06
CA ALA A 304 -19.00 -0.08 0.45
C ALA A 304 -20.09 -1.18 0.42
N VAL A 305 -19.96 -2.10 -0.54
CA VAL A 305 -20.73 -3.34 -0.61
C VAL A 305 -19.78 -4.53 -0.71
N ILE A 306 -20.10 -5.63 -0.02
CA ILE A 306 -19.28 -6.83 0.07
C ILE A 306 -20.16 -8.06 -0.04
N GLY A 307 -19.72 -9.07 -0.80
CA GLY A 307 -20.32 -10.41 -0.78
C GLY A 307 -19.89 -11.16 0.49
N LEU A 308 -20.83 -11.51 1.36
CA LEU A 308 -20.59 -12.30 2.57
C LEU A 308 -20.82 -13.78 2.27
N SER A 309 -19.75 -14.55 2.16
CA SER A 309 -19.80 -15.99 1.86
C SER A 309 -19.86 -16.89 3.10
N GLY A 310 -19.63 -16.34 4.29
CA GLY A 310 -19.37 -17.12 5.52
C GLY A 310 -17.97 -17.72 5.55
N GLY A 311 -17.06 -17.29 4.65
CA GLY A 311 -15.63 -17.64 4.65
C GLY A 311 -14.77 -16.55 5.28
N ILE A 312 -13.54 -16.94 5.68
CA ILE A 312 -12.64 -16.09 6.44
C ILE A 312 -12.20 -14.82 5.68
N ASP A 313 -12.02 -14.89 4.36
CA ASP A 313 -11.59 -13.75 3.53
C ASP A 313 -12.66 -12.66 3.50
N SER A 314 -13.91 -13.02 3.24
CA SER A 314 -15.04 -12.09 3.27
C SER A 314 -15.26 -11.52 4.68
N ALA A 315 -15.00 -12.31 5.72
CA ALA A 315 -15.09 -11.85 7.11
C ALA A 315 -14.03 -10.78 7.41
N LEU A 316 -12.78 -11.00 7.01
CA LEU A 316 -11.71 -10.04 7.21
C LEU A 316 -11.98 -8.74 6.44
N VAL A 317 -12.37 -8.82 5.16
CA VAL A 317 -12.66 -7.62 4.36
C VAL A 317 -13.84 -6.83 4.93
N ALA A 318 -14.88 -7.52 5.43
CA ALA A 318 -16.01 -6.85 6.09
C ALA A 318 -15.57 -6.13 7.37
N ALA A 319 -14.73 -6.75 8.18
CA ALA A 319 -14.18 -6.14 9.39
C ALA A 319 -13.32 -4.90 9.06
N ILE A 320 -12.42 -5.01 8.06
CA ILE A 320 -11.59 -3.88 7.60
C ILE A 320 -12.48 -2.73 7.10
N ALA A 321 -13.49 -3.02 6.27
CA ALA A 321 -14.38 -2.00 5.72
C ALA A 321 -15.19 -1.31 6.83
N ALA A 322 -15.73 -2.06 7.79
CA ALA A 322 -16.47 -1.50 8.92
C ALA A 322 -15.59 -0.64 9.83
N ALA A 323 -14.31 -1.05 10.03
CA ALA A 323 -13.34 -0.24 10.78
C ALA A 323 -12.95 1.05 10.04
N ALA A 324 -12.84 0.98 8.72
CA ALA A 324 -12.39 2.08 7.86
C ALA A 324 -13.48 3.16 7.65
N LEU A 325 -14.73 2.73 7.40
CA LEU A 325 -15.82 3.59 6.94
C LEU A 325 -16.90 3.81 8.00
N GLY A 326 -16.94 2.97 9.04
CA GLY A 326 -18.03 2.86 9.98
C GLY A 326 -19.06 1.79 9.56
N PRO A 327 -19.64 1.05 10.52
CA PRO A 327 -20.58 -0.04 10.24
C PRO A 327 -21.77 0.38 9.38
N ASP A 328 -22.32 1.57 9.59
CA ASP A 328 -23.49 2.10 8.87
C ASP A 328 -23.22 2.37 7.38
N GLN A 329 -21.95 2.40 6.97
CA GLN A 329 -21.54 2.65 5.59
C GLN A 329 -21.23 1.34 4.80
N VAL A 330 -21.40 0.18 5.44
CA VAL A 330 -21.07 -1.12 4.82
C VAL A 330 -22.32 -1.97 4.67
N LEU A 331 -22.54 -2.46 3.44
CA LEU A 331 -23.60 -3.40 3.10
C LEU A 331 -23.01 -4.79 2.84
N GLY A 332 -23.39 -5.77 3.64
CA GLY A 332 -23.10 -7.18 3.41
C GLY A 332 -24.19 -7.85 2.57
N VAL A 333 -23.83 -8.57 1.53
CA VAL A 333 -24.80 -9.29 0.68
C VAL A 333 -24.51 -10.79 0.72
N LEU A 334 -25.46 -11.55 1.27
CA LEU A 334 -25.42 -13.01 1.28
C LEU A 334 -26.09 -13.54 0.01
N MET A 335 -25.40 -14.37 -0.75
CA MET A 335 -25.90 -14.90 -2.03
C MET A 335 -25.82 -16.44 -2.07
N PRO A 336 -26.64 -17.12 -1.24
CA PRO A 336 -26.59 -18.58 -1.17
C PRO A 336 -27.04 -19.21 -2.49
N SER A 337 -26.33 -20.28 -2.90
CA SER A 337 -26.73 -21.22 -3.95
C SER A 337 -27.36 -22.46 -3.31
N PRO A 338 -27.94 -23.38 -4.10
CA PRO A 338 -28.38 -24.68 -3.59
C PRO A 338 -27.26 -25.56 -2.98
N TYR A 339 -26.00 -25.21 -3.24
CA TYR A 339 -24.82 -25.90 -2.71
C TYR A 339 -24.22 -25.23 -1.47
N SER A 340 -24.68 -24.03 -1.13
CA SER A 340 -24.20 -23.32 0.07
C SER A 340 -24.68 -24.02 1.33
N SER A 341 -23.78 -24.21 2.29
CA SER A 341 -24.13 -24.81 3.58
C SER A 341 -24.97 -23.86 4.43
N GLU A 342 -25.90 -24.38 5.23
CA GLU A 342 -26.67 -23.58 6.19
C GLU A 342 -25.76 -22.88 7.20
N HIS A 343 -24.65 -23.50 7.57
CA HIS A 343 -23.63 -22.92 8.46
C HIS A 343 -23.01 -21.66 7.87
N SER A 344 -22.71 -21.64 6.56
CA SER A 344 -22.14 -20.44 5.90
C SER A 344 -23.06 -19.24 5.97
N VAL A 345 -24.37 -19.45 5.80
CA VAL A 345 -25.36 -18.37 5.89
C VAL A 345 -25.49 -17.89 7.34
N THR A 346 -25.57 -18.81 8.30
CA THR A 346 -25.65 -18.48 9.74
C THR A 346 -24.41 -17.72 10.21
N ASP A 347 -23.23 -18.16 9.81
CA ASP A 347 -21.96 -17.53 10.16
C ASP A 347 -21.83 -16.14 9.55
N ALA A 348 -22.28 -15.94 8.30
CA ALA A 348 -22.26 -14.63 7.66
C ALA A 348 -23.23 -13.63 8.33
N ILE A 349 -24.39 -14.08 8.80
CA ILE A 349 -25.34 -13.26 9.56
C ILE A 349 -24.73 -12.91 10.92
N ALA A 350 -24.20 -13.88 11.66
CA ALA A 350 -23.57 -13.66 12.95
C ALA A 350 -22.40 -12.67 12.85
N LEU A 351 -21.59 -12.78 11.78
CA LEU A 351 -20.52 -11.80 11.50
C LEU A 351 -21.09 -10.40 11.27
N ALA A 352 -22.13 -10.26 10.43
CA ALA A 352 -22.73 -8.97 10.15
C ALA A 352 -23.31 -8.32 11.41
N ASP A 353 -23.94 -9.10 12.28
CA ASP A 353 -24.45 -8.65 13.57
C ASP A 353 -23.34 -8.22 14.52
N ASN A 354 -22.24 -8.99 14.62
CA ASN A 354 -21.08 -8.62 15.42
C ASN A 354 -20.44 -7.31 14.93
N LEU A 355 -20.28 -7.15 13.61
CA LEU A 355 -19.75 -5.92 13.00
C LEU A 355 -20.74 -4.76 13.06
N GLY A 356 -22.04 -5.03 13.18
CA GLY A 356 -23.13 -4.06 13.13
C GLY A 356 -23.38 -3.48 11.75
N ILE A 357 -23.01 -4.20 10.71
CA ILE A 357 -23.26 -3.81 9.33
C ILE A 357 -24.65 -4.25 8.88
N THR A 358 -25.26 -3.47 8.00
CA THR A 358 -26.50 -3.88 7.32
C THR A 358 -26.24 -5.06 6.41
N HIS A 359 -27.17 -6.04 6.39
CA HIS A 359 -27.05 -7.16 5.48
C HIS A 359 -28.35 -7.48 4.74
N GLN A 360 -28.24 -8.11 3.55
CA GLN A 360 -29.35 -8.57 2.72
C GLN A 360 -29.03 -9.97 2.17
N THR A 361 -30.07 -10.80 2.03
CA THR A 361 -29.92 -12.12 1.43
C THR A 361 -30.59 -12.17 0.05
N LEU A 362 -29.83 -12.54 -0.98
CA LEU A 362 -30.25 -12.70 -2.36
C LEU A 362 -29.93 -14.12 -2.85
N ALA A 363 -30.85 -15.07 -2.74
CA ALA A 363 -30.64 -16.44 -3.20
C ALA A 363 -30.45 -16.49 -4.72
N ILE A 364 -29.38 -17.12 -5.20
CA ILE A 364 -29.05 -17.19 -6.64
C ILE A 364 -29.64 -18.40 -7.38
N GLY A 365 -30.27 -19.34 -6.67
CA GLY A 365 -30.82 -20.56 -7.27
C GLY A 365 -31.72 -20.33 -8.47
N PRO A 366 -32.72 -19.41 -8.44
CA PRO A 366 -33.55 -19.10 -9.61
C PRO A 366 -32.74 -18.66 -10.84
N LEU A 367 -31.75 -17.79 -10.65
CA LEU A 367 -30.89 -17.34 -11.75
C LEU A 367 -30.04 -18.48 -12.32
N MET A 368 -29.53 -19.38 -11.48
CA MET A 368 -28.81 -20.57 -11.95
C MET A 368 -29.72 -21.42 -12.86
N THR A 369 -30.97 -21.67 -12.44
CA THR A 369 -31.94 -22.42 -13.25
C THR A 369 -32.21 -21.75 -14.61
N ASP A 370 -32.34 -20.42 -14.64
CA ASP A 370 -32.54 -19.67 -15.89
C ASP A 370 -31.33 -19.79 -16.82
N TYR A 371 -30.08 -19.69 -16.27
CA TYR A 371 -28.84 -19.92 -17.03
C TYR A 371 -28.79 -21.34 -17.60
N ASP A 372 -29.11 -22.36 -16.80
CA ASP A 372 -29.16 -23.76 -17.25
C ASP A 372 -30.13 -23.95 -18.42
N GLN A 373 -31.35 -23.36 -18.34
CA GLN A 373 -32.34 -23.42 -19.41
C GLN A 373 -31.85 -22.75 -20.70
N VAL A 374 -31.23 -21.56 -20.58
CA VAL A 374 -30.75 -20.81 -21.76
C VAL A 374 -29.58 -21.54 -22.42
N LEU A 375 -28.68 -22.15 -21.64
CA LEU A 375 -27.48 -22.83 -22.14
C LEU A 375 -27.71 -24.29 -22.53
N ALA A 376 -28.83 -24.91 -22.11
CA ALA A 376 -29.13 -26.32 -22.38
C ALA A 376 -28.96 -26.74 -23.86
N PRO A 377 -29.40 -25.95 -24.88
CA PRO A 377 -29.18 -26.32 -26.27
C PRO A 377 -27.69 -26.42 -26.67
N MET A 378 -26.86 -25.58 -26.07
CA MET A 378 -25.40 -25.55 -26.35
C MET A 378 -24.63 -26.62 -25.57
N PHE A 379 -25.09 -26.96 -24.37
CA PHE A 379 -24.42 -27.89 -23.46
C PHE A 379 -24.93 -29.34 -23.58
N THR A 380 -25.84 -29.60 -24.50
CA THR A 380 -26.35 -30.96 -24.75
C THR A 380 -25.21 -31.94 -25.04
N GLY A 381 -25.16 -33.03 -24.27
CA GLY A 381 -24.11 -34.06 -24.42
C GLY A 381 -22.78 -33.79 -23.70
N THR A 382 -22.68 -32.67 -22.95
CA THR A 382 -21.54 -32.40 -22.07
C THR A 382 -21.90 -32.77 -20.63
N SER A 383 -20.84 -32.99 -19.80
CA SER A 383 -21.01 -33.16 -18.35
C SER A 383 -20.83 -31.82 -17.64
N PRO A 384 -21.57 -31.56 -16.54
CA PRO A 384 -21.32 -30.39 -15.72
C PRO A 384 -19.85 -30.29 -15.27
N GLY A 385 -19.30 -29.08 -15.24
CA GLY A 385 -17.91 -28.84 -14.91
C GLY A 385 -17.64 -27.41 -14.49
N ILE A 386 -16.44 -26.91 -14.78
CA ILE A 386 -15.96 -25.58 -14.38
C ILE A 386 -16.83 -24.45 -14.95
N ALA A 387 -17.53 -24.66 -16.05
CA ALA A 387 -18.41 -23.65 -16.65
C ALA A 387 -19.57 -23.33 -15.71
N GLU A 388 -20.25 -24.35 -15.20
CA GLU A 388 -21.38 -24.23 -14.28
C GLU A 388 -20.94 -23.70 -12.91
N GLU A 389 -19.75 -24.12 -12.41
CA GLU A 389 -19.15 -23.56 -11.19
C GLU A 389 -18.92 -22.03 -11.36
N ASN A 390 -18.30 -21.63 -12.46
CA ASN A 390 -18.00 -20.22 -12.74
C ASN A 390 -19.23 -19.36 -13.00
N ILE A 391 -20.32 -19.91 -13.53
CA ILE A 391 -21.59 -19.19 -13.69
C ILE A 391 -22.11 -18.71 -12.34
N GLN A 392 -22.03 -19.51 -11.29
CA GLN A 392 -22.46 -19.10 -9.94
C GLN A 392 -21.67 -17.89 -9.44
N SER A 393 -20.34 -17.91 -9.58
CA SER A 393 -19.49 -16.79 -9.21
C SER A 393 -19.84 -15.52 -10.01
N ARG A 394 -20.09 -15.65 -11.33
CA ARG A 394 -20.46 -14.52 -12.20
C ARG A 394 -21.85 -13.96 -11.88
N ILE A 395 -22.82 -14.80 -11.54
CA ILE A 395 -24.13 -14.34 -11.06
C ILE A 395 -23.95 -13.47 -9.81
N ARG A 396 -23.17 -13.93 -8.82
CA ARG A 396 -22.87 -13.15 -7.60
C ARG A 396 -22.19 -11.83 -7.94
N GLY A 397 -21.16 -11.86 -8.77
CA GLY A 397 -20.45 -10.66 -9.21
C GLY A 397 -21.36 -9.65 -9.92
N ASN A 398 -22.28 -10.12 -10.78
CA ASN A 398 -23.22 -9.26 -11.49
C ASN A 398 -24.25 -8.62 -10.54
N LEU A 399 -24.78 -9.36 -9.57
CA LEU A 399 -25.69 -8.82 -8.56
C LEU A 399 -25.01 -7.74 -7.70
N LEU A 400 -23.79 -7.98 -7.25
CA LEU A 400 -23.03 -7.00 -6.48
C LEU A 400 -22.74 -5.73 -7.28
N MET A 401 -22.39 -5.85 -8.56
CA MET A 401 -22.20 -4.70 -9.44
C MET A 401 -23.49 -3.94 -9.71
N ALA A 402 -24.63 -4.63 -9.82
CA ALA A 402 -25.92 -3.97 -9.97
C ALA A 402 -26.28 -3.13 -8.72
N ILE A 403 -25.99 -3.63 -7.52
CA ILE A 403 -26.14 -2.92 -6.25
C ILE A 403 -25.19 -1.71 -6.19
N SER A 404 -23.91 -1.93 -6.52
CA SER A 404 -22.90 -0.88 -6.60
C SER A 404 -23.36 0.28 -7.48
N ASN A 405 -23.77 -0.01 -8.70
CA ASN A 405 -24.23 0.99 -9.67
C ASN A 405 -25.52 1.70 -9.23
N LYS A 406 -26.44 0.97 -8.61
CA LYS A 406 -27.74 1.53 -8.21
C LYS A 406 -27.65 2.46 -7.02
N PHE A 407 -26.77 2.17 -6.08
CA PHE A 407 -26.71 2.87 -4.78
C PHE A 407 -25.40 3.62 -4.54
N GLY A 408 -24.47 3.60 -5.49
CA GLY A 408 -23.19 4.32 -5.39
C GLY A 408 -22.23 3.73 -4.35
N HIS A 409 -22.31 2.41 -4.07
CA HIS A 409 -21.40 1.73 -3.18
C HIS A 409 -20.12 1.32 -3.93
N LEU A 410 -18.96 1.43 -3.30
CA LEU A 410 -17.74 0.79 -3.79
C LEU A 410 -17.84 -0.72 -3.53
N LEU A 411 -17.76 -1.55 -4.57
CA LEU A 411 -17.67 -3.00 -4.39
C LEU A 411 -16.24 -3.39 -3.99
N LEU A 412 -16.10 -4.06 -2.84
CA LEU A 412 -14.84 -4.59 -2.34
C LEU A 412 -14.74 -6.09 -2.67
N SER A 413 -13.66 -6.47 -3.35
CA SER A 413 -13.32 -7.86 -3.64
C SER A 413 -12.59 -8.50 -2.45
N THR A 414 -12.83 -9.79 -2.23
CA THR A 414 -12.37 -10.54 -1.06
C THR A 414 -11.28 -11.57 -1.35
N GLY A 415 -10.81 -11.69 -2.59
CA GLY A 415 -9.73 -12.59 -2.96
C GLY A 415 -8.41 -12.23 -2.27
N ASN A 416 -7.67 -13.23 -1.77
CA ASN A 416 -6.38 -13.06 -1.11
C ASN A 416 -5.20 -13.28 -2.10
N LYS A 417 -3.96 -13.01 -1.63
CA LYS A 417 -2.74 -13.12 -2.45
C LYS A 417 -2.50 -14.53 -2.98
N SER A 418 -2.74 -15.56 -2.14
CA SER A 418 -2.49 -16.96 -2.48
C SER A 418 -3.40 -17.43 -3.62
N GLU A 419 -4.69 -17.08 -3.54
CA GLU A 419 -5.69 -17.36 -4.59
C GLU A 419 -5.35 -16.61 -5.89
N MET A 420 -5.03 -15.32 -5.79
CA MET A 420 -4.63 -14.49 -6.94
C MET A 420 -3.37 -14.99 -7.61
N ALA A 421 -2.40 -15.48 -6.84
CA ALA A 421 -1.15 -16.00 -7.35
C ALA A 421 -1.37 -17.20 -8.28
N VAL A 422 -2.13 -18.19 -7.82
CA VAL A 422 -2.34 -19.46 -8.55
C VAL A 422 -3.56 -19.40 -9.49
N GLY A 423 -4.32 -18.28 -9.47
CA GLY A 423 -5.51 -18.10 -10.30
C GLY A 423 -6.73 -18.88 -9.82
N TYR A 424 -6.78 -19.22 -8.53
CA TYR A 424 -7.96 -19.82 -7.90
C TYR A 424 -9.04 -18.76 -7.66
N CYS A 425 -9.53 -18.21 -8.75
CA CYS A 425 -10.49 -17.12 -8.80
C CYS A 425 -11.21 -17.13 -10.17
N THR A 426 -12.38 -16.53 -10.23
CA THR A 426 -13.23 -16.48 -11.43
C THR A 426 -13.27 -15.08 -12.00
N LEU A 427 -12.83 -14.94 -13.27
CA LEU A 427 -13.00 -13.69 -14.03
C LEU A 427 -14.47 -13.28 -14.11
N TYR A 428 -14.72 -12.00 -13.82
CA TYR A 428 -16.06 -11.41 -13.82
C TYR A 428 -17.01 -12.00 -12.76
N GLY A 429 -16.45 -12.74 -11.79
CA GLY A 429 -17.15 -13.32 -10.64
C GLY A 429 -16.65 -12.74 -9.32
N ASP A 430 -15.93 -13.52 -8.54
CA ASP A 430 -15.32 -13.13 -7.26
C ASP A 430 -14.19 -12.08 -7.40
N MET A 431 -13.63 -11.94 -8.60
CA MET A 431 -12.69 -10.87 -8.94
C MET A 431 -13.35 -9.52 -9.23
N ASN A 432 -14.68 -9.42 -9.27
CA ASN A 432 -15.35 -8.15 -9.49
C ASN A 432 -15.17 -7.21 -8.30
N GLY A 433 -14.93 -5.93 -8.60
CA GLY A 433 -14.84 -4.90 -7.57
C GLY A 433 -14.12 -3.64 -8.04
N GLY A 434 -14.15 -2.63 -7.18
CA GLY A 434 -13.40 -1.39 -7.37
C GLY A 434 -12.09 -1.37 -6.58
N LEU A 435 -11.94 -2.31 -5.60
CA LEU A 435 -10.73 -2.46 -4.78
C LEU A 435 -10.62 -3.91 -4.28
N ALA A 436 -9.47 -4.53 -4.46
CA ALA A 436 -9.13 -5.85 -3.93
C ALA A 436 -8.33 -5.69 -2.63
N VAL A 437 -9.06 -5.68 -1.49
CA VAL A 437 -8.54 -5.23 -0.19
C VAL A 437 -7.39 -6.08 0.32
N ILE A 438 -7.50 -7.42 0.21
CA ILE A 438 -6.53 -8.38 0.76
C ILE A 438 -5.78 -9.17 -0.32
N ALA A 439 -5.83 -8.71 -1.58
CA ALA A 439 -5.19 -9.44 -2.69
C ALA A 439 -3.65 -9.44 -2.65
N ASP A 440 -3.04 -8.71 -1.71
CA ASP A 440 -1.62 -8.79 -1.37
C ASP A 440 -1.36 -9.39 0.03
N VAL A 441 -2.38 -9.97 0.67
CA VAL A 441 -2.28 -10.66 1.96
C VAL A 441 -2.31 -12.18 1.73
N PRO A 442 -1.24 -12.94 2.07
CA PRO A 442 -1.23 -14.40 1.99
C PRO A 442 -2.32 -15.03 2.87
N LYS A 443 -2.85 -16.19 2.48
CA LYS A 443 -3.93 -16.88 3.21
C LYS A 443 -3.56 -17.17 4.67
N THR A 444 -2.34 -17.57 4.94
CA THR A 444 -1.83 -17.79 6.29
C THR A 444 -1.88 -16.53 7.15
N ARG A 445 -1.60 -15.37 6.56
CA ARG A 445 -1.72 -14.06 7.23
C ARG A 445 -3.17 -13.61 7.42
N VAL A 446 -4.09 -13.99 6.52
CA VAL A 446 -5.53 -13.77 6.72
C VAL A 446 -5.99 -14.45 8.00
N TYR A 447 -5.62 -15.72 8.21
CA TYR A 447 -5.93 -16.44 9.45
C TYR A 447 -5.30 -15.79 10.69
N ALA A 448 -4.01 -15.46 10.61
CA ALA A 448 -3.30 -14.81 11.71
C ALA A 448 -3.95 -13.47 12.11
N LEU A 449 -4.38 -12.67 11.13
CA LEU A 449 -5.00 -11.38 11.37
C LEU A 449 -6.40 -11.52 11.98
N CYS A 450 -7.20 -12.49 11.54
CA CYS A 450 -8.51 -12.79 12.12
C CYS A 450 -8.41 -13.28 13.57
N GLN A 451 -7.45 -14.15 13.88
CA GLN A 451 -7.16 -14.59 15.24
C GLN A 451 -6.70 -13.44 16.13
N TRP A 452 -5.80 -12.59 15.61
CA TRP A 452 -5.33 -11.39 16.30
C TRP A 452 -6.50 -10.44 16.65
N LEU A 453 -7.42 -10.20 15.72
CA LEU A 453 -8.63 -9.38 15.97
C LEU A 453 -9.46 -9.92 17.12
N ASN A 454 -9.74 -11.22 17.13
CA ASN A 454 -10.52 -11.86 18.19
C ASN A 454 -9.82 -11.78 19.55
N GLN A 455 -8.49 -11.95 19.61
CA GLN A 455 -7.71 -11.80 20.82
C GLN A 455 -7.78 -10.35 21.37
N ARG A 456 -7.67 -9.34 20.50
CA ARG A 456 -7.74 -7.93 20.90
C ARG A 456 -9.11 -7.57 21.48
N VAL A 457 -10.19 -8.03 20.87
CA VAL A 457 -11.56 -7.84 21.37
C VAL A 457 -11.72 -8.47 22.76
N GLY A 458 -11.26 -9.70 22.95
CA GLY A 458 -11.36 -10.42 24.24
C GLY A 458 -10.55 -9.82 25.38
N GLN A 459 -9.51 -9.05 25.09
CA GLN A 459 -8.64 -8.41 26.10
C GLN A 459 -9.13 -7.03 26.53
N GLY A 460 -10.21 -6.48 25.95
CA GLY A 460 -10.63 -5.09 26.19
C GLY A 460 -9.56 -4.08 25.78
N ALA A 461 -8.56 -4.52 25.02
CA ALA A 461 -7.38 -3.74 24.69
C ALA A 461 -7.67 -2.77 23.55
N ALA A 462 -7.58 -1.52 23.92
CA ALA A 462 -7.36 -0.35 23.08
C ALA A 462 -8.31 -0.13 21.89
N ALA A 463 -9.30 0.69 22.14
CA ALA A 463 -10.17 1.36 21.18
C ALA A 463 -9.44 1.92 19.94
N VAL A 464 -8.17 2.26 20.04
CA VAL A 464 -7.41 2.94 18.98
C VAL A 464 -7.09 2.04 17.78
N ALA A 465 -6.81 0.74 17.99
CA ALA A 465 -6.44 -0.16 16.89
C ALA A 465 -7.63 -0.64 16.04
N LEU A 466 -8.86 -0.63 16.58
CA LEU A 466 -10.03 -1.16 15.89
C LEU A 466 -10.82 -0.09 15.09
N GLY A 467 -10.37 1.17 15.10
CA GLY A 467 -11.04 2.25 14.36
C GLY A 467 -12.50 2.41 14.78
N ALA A 468 -13.41 2.56 13.80
CA ALA A 468 -14.85 2.74 14.06
C ALA A 468 -15.54 1.53 14.74
N LEU A 469 -14.86 0.38 14.87
CA LEU A 469 -15.39 -0.81 15.56
C LEU A 469 -15.11 -0.83 17.07
N SER A 470 -14.35 0.12 17.61
CA SER A 470 -13.86 0.10 18.98
C SER A 470 -14.96 0.00 20.03
N ASP A 471 -16.02 0.83 19.89
CA ASP A 471 -17.14 0.84 20.83
C ASP A 471 -17.92 -0.48 20.79
N ARG A 472 -18.10 -1.04 19.60
CA ARG A 472 -18.82 -2.31 19.41
C ARG A 472 -18.04 -3.49 19.94
N ALA A 473 -16.76 -3.54 19.65
CA ALA A 473 -15.86 -4.59 20.11
C ALA A 473 -15.84 -4.71 21.65
N SER A 474 -16.01 -3.60 22.37
CA SER A 474 -16.05 -3.57 23.84
C SER A 474 -17.23 -4.36 24.45
N HIS A 475 -18.28 -4.61 23.68
CA HIS A 475 -19.49 -5.35 24.11
C HIS A 475 -19.50 -6.82 23.70
N LEU A 476 -18.52 -7.27 22.89
CA LEU A 476 -18.45 -8.64 22.40
C LEU A 476 -17.65 -9.52 23.37
N THR A 477 -18.21 -10.65 23.77
CA THR A 477 -17.55 -11.64 24.66
C THR A 477 -16.96 -12.82 23.91
N ALA A 478 -17.39 -13.05 22.67
CA ALA A 478 -17.05 -14.23 21.87
C ALA A 478 -16.11 -13.96 20.66
N GLY A 479 -15.53 -12.76 20.59
CA GLY A 479 -14.74 -12.32 19.44
C GLY A 479 -15.56 -11.64 18.36
N LEU A 480 -14.87 -10.90 17.48
CA LEU A 480 -15.48 -10.15 16.38
C LEU A 480 -15.91 -11.09 15.23
N ILE A 481 -15.01 -12.02 14.88
CA ILE A 481 -15.21 -13.03 13.84
C ILE A 481 -15.67 -14.32 14.51
N PRO A 482 -16.85 -14.89 14.13
CA PRO A 482 -17.32 -16.16 14.67
C PRO A 482 -16.25 -17.27 14.60
N GLN A 483 -16.11 -18.06 15.68
CA GLN A 483 -15.10 -19.12 15.75
C GLN A 483 -15.31 -20.18 14.67
N SER A 484 -16.57 -20.45 14.30
CA SER A 484 -16.94 -21.36 13.21
C SER A 484 -16.34 -20.97 11.86
N ILE A 485 -16.18 -19.66 11.58
CA ILE A 485 -15.50 -19.15 10.39
C ILE A 485 -13.99 -19.44 10.42
N LEU A 486 -13.36 -19.34 11.61
CA LEU A 486 -11.93 -19.63 11.79
C LEU A 486 -11.62 -21.12 11.67
N ASP A 487 -12.53 -21.98 12.15
CA ASP A 487 -12.35 -23.43 12.18
C ASP A 487 -12.73 -24.11 10.86
N LYS A 488 -13.48 -23.41 10.00
CA LYS A 488 -13.97 -23.95 8.73
C LYS A 488 -12.83 -24.12 7.72
N PRO A 489 -12.68 -25.29 7.07
CA PRO A 489 -11.76 -25.44 5.96
C PRO A 489 -12.09 -24.48 4.80
N PRO A 490 -11.08 -23.87 4.14
CA PRO A 490 -11.31 -23.02 2.99
C PRO A 490 -12.01 -23.77 1.85
N SER A 491 -13.07 -23.14 1.29
CA SER A 491 -13.85 -23.70 0.20
C SER A 491 -14.59 -22.60 -0.57
N ALA A 492 -14.65 -22.73 -1.89
CA ALA A 492 -15.46 -21.87 -2.77
C ALA A 492 -16.97 -22.23 -2.76
N GLU A 493 -17.35 -23.39 -2.20
CA GLU A 493 -18.75 -23.90 -2.14
C GLU A 493 -19.52 -23.85 -3.48
N LEU A 494 -18.85 -24.15 -4.59
CA LEU A 494 -19.45 -24.17 -5.94
C LEU A 494 -20.00 -25.55 -6.31
N LYS A 495 -19.61 -26.60 -5.57
CA LYS A 495 -20.09 -27.98 -5.68
C LYS A 495 -20.12 -28.66 -4.30
N PRO A 496 -20.89 -29.76 -4.13
CA PRO A 496 -20.97 -30.46 -2.87
C PRO A 496 -19.61 -30.96 -2.37
N GLY A 497 -19.29 -30.67 -1.09
CA GLY A 497 -18.09 -31.17 -0.40
C GLY A 497 -16.75 -30.62 -0.90
N GLN A 498 -16.76 -29.57 -1.69
CA GLN A 498 -15.55 -28.94 -2.21
C GLN A 498 -14.68 -28.37 -1.08
N VAL A 499 -13.35 -28.58 -1.18
CA VAL A 499 -12.33 -27.89 -0.39
C VAL A 499 -11.20 -27.42 -1.32
N ASP A 500 -10.51 -26.32 -0.95
CA ASP A 500 -9.45 -25.75 -1.78
C ASP A 500 -8.29 -26.74 -1.97
N GLN A 501 -8.03 -27.57 -0.97
CA GLN A 501 -6.98 -28.59 -1.00
C GLN A 501 -7.24 -29.73 -2.01
N ASP A 502 -8.44 -29.84 -2.59
CA ASP A 502 -8.68 -30.73 -3.73
C ASP A 502 -7.83 -30.36 -4.95
N SER A 503 -7.47 -29.06 -5.05
CA SER A 503 -6.75 -28.51 -6.19
C SER A 503 -5.40 -27.88 -5.84
N LEU A 504 -5.24 -27.38 -4.61
CA LEU A 504 -4.07 -26.63 -4.14
C LEU A 504 -3.30 -27.42 -3.08
N PRO A 505 -1.99 -27.19 -2.92
CA PRO A 505 -1.27 -27.67 -1.75
C PRO A 505 -1.77 -26.95 -0.48
N PRO A 506 -1.47 -27.48 0.73
CA PRO A 506 -1.73 -26.78 1.98
C PRO A 506 -1.21 -25.34 1.93
N TYR A 507 -1.96 -24.40 2.51
CA TYR A 507 -1.66 -22.95 2.37
C TYR A 507 -0.33 -22.53 3.02
N ASP A 508 0.13 -23.22 4.06
CA ASP A 508 1.46 -23.01 4.65
C ASP A 508 2.58 -23.34 3.66
N VAL A 509 2.43 -24.42 2.90
CA VAL A 509 3.37 -24.80 1.83
C VAL A 509 3.26 -23.85 0.64
N LEU A 510 2.03 -23.53 0.22
CA LEU A 510 1.78 -22.63 -0.91
C LEU A 510 2.37 -21.26 -0.66
N ASP A 511 2.10 -20.67 0.51
CA ASP A 511 2.52 -19.32 0.83
C ASP A 511 4.04 -19.19 0.97
N ASP A 512 4.75 -20.21 1.52
CA ASP A 512 6.20 -20.19 1.56
C ASP A 512 6.82 -20.29 0.14
N ILE A 513 6.26 -21.15 -0.73
CA ILE A 513 6.70 -21.22 -2.13
C ILE A 513 6.47 -19.87 -2.84
N LEU A 514 5.31 -19.23 -2.63
CA LEU A 514 4.99 -17.93 -3.22
C LEU A 514 5.89 -16.81 -2.69
N GLU A 515 6.21 -16.81 -1.41
CA GLU A 515 7.16 -15.86 -0.80
C GLU A 515 8.53 -15.96 -1.49
N ARG A 516 9.08 -17.17 -1.62
CA ARG A 516 10.37 -17.44 -2.27
C ARG A 516 10.36 -17.06 -3.76
N LEU A 517 9.32 -17.50 -4.48
CA LEU A 517 9.20 -17.28 -5.92
C LEU A 517 8.96 -15.80 -6.28
N VAL A 518 8.01 -15.14 -5.59
CA VAL A 518 7.50 -13.82 -5.99
C VAL A 518 8.29 -12.70 -5.32
N GLN A 519 8.61 -12.81 -4.03
CA GLN A 519 9.28 -11.74 -3.30
C GLN A 519 10.80 -11.86 -3.34
N ARG A 520 11.35 -13.07 -3.15
CA ARG A 520 12.80 -13.30 -3.10
C ARG A 520 13.41 -13.66 -4.47
N HIS A 521 12.59 -13.92 -5.50
CA HIS A 521 13.05 -14.34 -6.83
C HIS A 521 13.96 -15.57 -6.81
N GLU A 522 13.74 -16.48 -5.84
CA GLU A 522 14.48 -17.72 -5.76
C GLU A 522 14.17 -18.61 -6.99
N SER A 523 15.17 -19.32 -7.46
CA SER A 523 14.99 -20.28 -8.54
C SER A 523 14.21 -21.52 -8.06
N VAL A 524 13.61 -22.28 -8.99
CA VAL A 524 12.95 -23.55 -8.67
C VAL A 524 13.90 -24.49 -7.92
N VAL A 525 15.18 -24.51 -8.28
CA VAL A 525 16.21 -25.35 -7.65
C VAL A 525 16.44 -24.93 -6.21
N ASP A 526 16.50 -23.62 -5.93
CA ASP A 526 16.68 -23.10 -4.57
C ASP A 526 15.47 -23.39 -3.68
N ILE A 527 14.25 -23.26 -4.23
CA ILE A 527 13.01 -23.57 -3.51
C ILE A 527 12.93 -25.06 -3.14
N VAL A 528 13.30 -25.95 -4.08
CA VAL A 528 13.36 -27.40 -3.81
C VAL A 528 14.45 -27.72 -2.78
N ALA A 529 15.62 -27.06 -2.88
CA ALA A 529 16.71 -27.22 -1.92
C ALA A 529 16.34 -26.76 -0.50
N ALA A 530 15.39 -25.82 -0.38
CA ALA A 530 14.83 -25.38 0.90
C ALA A 530 13.88 -26.40 1.56
N GLY A 531 13.61 -27.55 0.89
CA GLY A 531 12.86 -28.67 1.45
C GLY A 531 11.47 -28.88 0.85
N HIS A 532 11.06 -28.13 -0.17
CA HIS A 532 9.78 -28.34 -0.84
C HIS A 532 9.84 -29.48 -1.86
N ASP A 533 8.73 -30.21 -2.00
CA ASP A 533 8.59 -31.24 -3.03
C ASP A 533 8.66 -30.64 -4.45
N ALA A 534 9.50 -31.21 -5.30
CA ALA A 534 9.74 -30.69 -6.63
C ALA A 534 8.49 -30.67 -7.52
N ALA A 535 7.59 -31.64 -7.40
CA ALA A 535 6.35 -31.69 -8.19
C ALA A 535 5.36 -30.63 -7.70
N VAL A 536 5.32 -30.34 -6.40
CA VAL A 536 4.50 -29.26 -5.83
C VAL A 536 5.03 -27.90 -6.29
N VAL A 537 6.34 -27.66 -6.21
CA VAL A 537 6.96 -26.40 -6.68
C VAL A 537 6.67 -26.16 -8.16
N ASP A 538 6.89 -27.18 -9.01
CA ASP A 538 6.64 -27.10 -10.45
C ASP A 538 5.15 -26.83 -10.76
N LYS A 539 4.22 -27.47 -10.03
CA LYS A 539 2.79 -27.20 -10.11
C LYS A 539 2.47 -25.74 -9.78
N VAL A 540 3.00 -25.20 -8.68
CA VAL A 540 2.75 -23.81 -8.25
C VAL A 540 3.30 -22.83 -9.27
N VAL A 541 4.54 -23.01 -9.74
CA VAL A 541 5.17 -22.14 -10.76
C VAL A 541 4.33 -22.09 -12.03
N ARG A 542 3.84 -23.24 -12.52
CA ARG A 542 2.96 -23.28 -13.70
C ARG A 542 1.62 -22.56 -13.45
N LEU A 543 1.01 -22.74 -12.28
CA LEU A 543 -0.23 -22.03 -11.94
C LEU A 543 -0.01 -20.53 -11.90
N VAL A 544 1.07 -20.05 -11.28
CA VAL A 544 1.42 -18.62 -11.21
C VAL A 544 1.62 -18.04 -12.61
N ALA A 545 2.35 -18.74 -13.48
CA ALA A 545 2.58 -18.28 -14.85
C ALA A 545 1.28 -18.21 -15.66
N ARG A 546 0.42 -19.24 -15.56
CA ARG A 546 -0.85 -19.30 -16.28
C ARG A 546 -1.87 -18.28 -15.79
N ALA A 547 -1.83 -17.89 -14.51
CA ALA A 547 -2.82 -16.97 -13.92
C ALA A 547 -2.59 -15.49 -14.26
N GLU A 548 -1.51 -15.12 -14.95
CA GLU A 548 -1.18 -13.72 -15.22
C GLU A 548 -2.31 -12.97 -15.95
N PHE A 549 -2.98 -13.61 -16.89
CA PHE A 549 -4.10 -12.97 -17.62
C PHE A 549 -5.29 -12.65 -16.72
N LYS A 550 -5.53 -13.45 -15.66
CA LYS A 550 -6.56 -13.16 -14.65
C LYS A 550 -6.14 -11.96 -13.81
N ARG A 551 -4.91 -11.95 -13.29
CA ARG A 551 -4.38 -10.85 -12.47
C ARG A 551 -4.41 -9.50 -13.18
N ARG A 552 -4.22 -9.47 -14.51
CA ARG A 552 -4.32 -8.24 -15.33
C ARG A 552 -5.73 -7.67 -15.43
N GLN A 553 -6.72 -8.40 -15.00
CA GLN A 553 -8.13 -8.00 -14.99
C GLN A 553 -8.69 -7.85 -13.56
N ALA A 554 -7.81 -7.91 -12.55
CA ALA A 554 -8.18 -7.69 -11.16
C ALA A 554 -8.35 -6.19 -10.87
N PRO A 555 -9.18 -5.83 -9.87
CA PRO A 555 -9.22 -4.48 -9.32
C PRO A 555 -7.85 -4.03 -8.77
N PRO A 556 -7.66 -2.72 -8.53
CA PRO A 556 -6.49 -2.23 -7.79
C PRO A 556 -6.31 -2.98 -6.47
N VAL A 557 -5.06 -3.28 -6.12
CA VAL A 557 -4.67 -4.11 -4.97
C VAL A 557 -3.96 -3.23 -3.94
N LEU A 558 -4.38 -3.25 -2.68
CA LEU A 558 -3.63 -2.58 -1.61
C LEU A 558 -2.30 -3.32 -1.37
N LYS A 559 -1.19 -2.68 -1.70
CA LYS A 559 0.15 -3.24 -1.52
C LYS A 559 0.57 -3.20 -0.07
N VAL A 560 0.87 -4.36 0.50
CA VAL A 560 1.33 -4.51 1.90
C VAL A 560 2.59 -5.38 2.03
N THR A 561 3.00 -6.08 0.98
CA THR A 561 4.25 -6.85 0.91
C THR A 561 5.27 -6.14 0.01
N ASP A 562 6.51 -6.61 -0.01
CA ASP A 562 7.56 -6.01 -0.84
C ASP A 562 7.24 -6.09 -2.33
N ARG A 563 6.50 -7.12 -2.77
CA ARG A 563 6.02 -7.25 -4.14
C ARG A 563 4.58 -7.73 -4.21
N ALA A 564 3.69 -6.81 -4.58
CA ALA A 564 2.29 -7.09 -4.87
C ALA A 564 2.09 -7.44 -6.35
N PHE A 565 1.07 -8.26 -6.64
CA PHE A 565 0.56 -8.40 -8.01
C PHE A 565 -0.10 -7.09 -8.44
N GLY A 566 0.15 -6.66 -9.69
CA GLY A 566 -0.30 -5.36 -10.21
C GLY A 566 0.87 -4.55 -10.74
N MET A 567 1.02 -3.31 -10.33
CA MET A 567 2.06 -2.39 -10.86
C MET A 567 3.49 -2.87 -10.64
N GLY A 568 3.78 -3.51 -9.49
CA GLY A 568 5.11 -4.03 -9.14
C GLY A 568 5.46 -5.38 -9.79
N TRP A 569 4.46 -6.07 -10.37
CA TRP A 569 4.64 -7.36 -11.04
C TRP A 569 4.43 -7.23 -12.54
N ARG A 570 5.50 -7.38 -13.33
CA ARG A 570 5.50 -7.08 -14.78
C ARG A 570 5.73 -8.32 -15.66
N MET A 571 5.20 -9.48 -15.27
CA MET A 571 5.31 -10.70 -16.07
C MET A 571 4.49 -10.61 -17.36
N PRO A 572 5.01 -11.12 -18.50
CA PRO A 572 4.25 -11.17 -19.74
C PRO A 572 3.16 -12.24 -19.68
N ILE A 573 1.97 -11.93 -20.23
CA ILE A 573 0.86 -12.89 -20.37
C ILE A 573 1.21 -13.95 -21.42
N ALA A 574 1.60 -13.52 -22.61
CA ALA A 574 1.97 -14.40 -23.72
C ALA A 574 3.39 -14.96 -23.51
N ASN A 575 3.51 -15.88 -22.55
CA ASN A 575 4.79 -16.42 -22.10
C ASN A 575 4.73 -17.96 -22.14
N ARG A 576 5.82 -18.58 -22.64
CA ARG A 576 6.02 -20.03 -22.62
C ARG A 576 7.16 -20.49 -21.71
N TRP A 577 7.83 -19.56 -21.04
CA TRP A 577 8.86 -19.89 -20.07
C TRP A 577 8.19 -20.44 -18.80
N THR A 578 8.35 -21.73 -18.54
CA THR A 578 7.64 -22.41 -17.43
C THR A 578 8.53 -22.87 -16.28
N SER A 579 9.80 -23.16 -16.49
CA SER A 579 10.86 -23.35 -15.49
C SER A 579 12.14 -23.95 -16.11
N GLU A 580 13.26 -23.87 -15.40
CA GLU A 580 14.55 -24.48 -15.79
C GLU A 580 14.54 -26.02 -15.71
N VAL A 581 13.54 -26.63 -15.08
CA VAL A 581 13.43 -28.10 -14.92
C VAL A 581 12.96 -28.78 -16.21
N GLN A 582 12.38 -28.08 -17.19
CA GLN A 582 11.87 -28.66 -18.44
C GLN A 582 12.95 -28.99 -19.49
N THR A 583 14.22 -28.78 -19.22
CA THR A 583 15.30 -29.10 -20.16
C THR A 583 15.56 -30.62 -20.34
N VAL A 584 14.83 -31.49 -19.64
CA VAL A 584 15.06 -32.95 -19.66
C VAL A 584 13.82 -33.78 -20.03
N ALA A 585 12.63 -33.21 -20.18
CA ALA A 585 11.42 -33.95 -20.55
C ALA A 585 10.91 -33.59 -21.97
N GLN A 586 10.55 -34.62 -22.73
CA GLN A 586 10.03 -34.54 -24.11
C GLN A 586 8.77 -33.66 -24.21
N PRO A 587 8.47 -33.05 -25.38
CA PRO A 587 7.32 -32.20 -25.57
C PRO A 587 6.02 -33.01 -25.42
N SER A 588 5.32 -32.80 -24.33
CA SER A 588 3.90 -33.16 -24.23
C SER A 588 3.07 -32.10 -24.98
N ASP A 589 2.04 -32.56 -25.70
CA ASP A 589 1.09 -31.71 -26.40
C ASP A 589 0.58 -30.58 -25.50
N PRO A 590 0.43 -29.36 -26.01
CA PRO A 590 -0.06 -28.24 -25.21
C PRO A 590 -1.52 -28.48 -24.82
N GLU A 591 -1.76 -28.73 -23.54
CA GLU A 591 -3.11 -28.60 -23.00
C GLU A 591 -3.64 -27.19 -23.31
N PRO A 592 -4.92 -27.07 -23.72
CA PRO A 592 -5.48 -25.79 -24.13
C PRO A 592 -5.40 -24.74 -23.00
N LEU A 593 -4.88 -23.57 -23.35
CA LEU A 593 -4.65 -22.41 -22.47
C LEU A 593 -5.91 -21.79 -21.83
N LEU A 594 -7.09 -22.37 -22.07
CA LEU A 594 -8.38 -21.83 -21.69
C LEU A 594 -9.22 -22.86 -20.94
N GLN A 595 -8.88 -23.16 -19.69
CA GLN A 595 -9.84 -23.60 -18.69
C GLN A 595 -9.99 -22.45 -17.68
N THR A 596 -10.82 -21.46 -18.08
CA THR A 596 -11.19 -20.30 -17.24
C THR A 596 -12.41 -20.61 -16.41
#